data_7c80193a3d79c811daa1549fe03b2355
#
_entry.id   7c80193a3d79c811daa1549fe03b2355
#
_cell.length_a   1.000
_cell.length_b   1.000
_cell.length_c   1.000
_cell.angle_alpha   90.00
_cell.angle_beta   90.00
_cell.angle_gamma   90.00
#
_symmetry.space_group_name_H-M   'P 1'
#
loop_
_entity.id
_entity.type
_entity.pdbx_description
1 polymer ?
#
loop_
_entity_poly.entity_id
_entity_poly.type
_entity_poly.pdbx_seq_one_letter_code
_entity_poly.pdbx_strand_id
1 'polypeptide(L)'
;MSKVFEIIEKDAAGRIGRLKTPHGVVETPTVMPVINPNLRIVDPAEMRAFGAEILITNSYIIYSKPELREKALKDGLHDLIGFDGPIMTDSGSFQLSVYGDVNVENHEIIAFEQAIGTDIGVPLDIPTAPDVRFDQANEELDITNERLAEARRLVEERRALAAENAANGLEKQRGDDMLLAGPIQGSTYLDLRAKSAAFVSDLDFDVYPIGAVVPLMESYRYEDLVNVVAAAKSTLDPTVPVHLFGAGHPMMFALAVALGCDLFDSAAYALYAKGGRYITVNGTYPLERLKYLPCSCPVCANNTAESMQKAANKEELLARHNLYVTFEEIRLIKQAIHEGKLMELVELRCHSHPQMVSALSALYNHVDWLEKCDPAVKSTFFECSAESARRPEVFRYGKRLNRFLLSGRVLIRPAKYNKSGLKDADFDHVLYFKPPFGAFPAELEENYPFNAEVQNRPSALSLKTALENTAALIRENPNAEFTFIKGKRLSAFEDSYFEELAEICLIENSFDKIVDENVDELADEFVDENAGETFD
;
A
#
# COMPACT_ATOMS: atom_id res chain seq x y z
N MET A 1 -5.48 27.82 -6.26
CA MET A 1 -6.48 26.87 -5.71
C MET A 1 -5.97 26.35 -4.38
N SER A 2 -6.79 26.31 -3.33
CA SER A 2 -6.35 25.71 -2.07
C SER A 2 -6.31 24.21 -2.31
N LYS A 3 -5.13 23.59 -2.23
CA LYS A 3 -5.03 22.14 -2.36
C LYS A 3 -5.86 21.50 -1.26
N VAL A 4 -6.86 20.67 -1.65
CA VAL A 4 -7.71 19.93 -0.70
C VAL A 4 -6.92 18.83 0.03
N PHE A 5 -5.77 18.42 -0.54
CA PHE A 5 -4.93 17.36 0.01
C PHE A 5 -3.50 17.85 0.27
N GLU A 6 -3.00 17.58 1.46
CA GLU A 6 -1.65 17.90 1.92
C GLU A 6 -0.91 16.63 2.30
N ILE A 7 0.28 16.41 1.75
CA ILE A 7 1.13 15.26 2.08
C ILE A 7 2.06 15.65 3.23
N ILE A 8 2.09 14.86 4.29
CA ILE A 8 2.88 15.07 5.50
C ILE A 8 4.14 14.21 5.49
N GLU A 9 4.01 12.91 5.21
CA GLU A 9 5.11 11.95 5.20
C GLU A 9 4.96 10.98 4.02
N LYS A 10 6.07 10.33 3.63
CA LYS A 10 6.10 9.39 2.50
C LYS A 10 7.00 8.20 2.79
N ASP A 11 6.60 7.04 2.27
CA ASP A 11 7.45 5.86 2.13
C ASP A 11 6.97 5.03 0.92
N ALA A 12 7.88 4.62 0.03
CA ALA A 12 7.53 4.15 -1.32
C ALA A 12 6.61 5.14 -2.03
N ALA A 13 5.49 4.71 -2.65
CA ALA A 13 4.46 5.63 -3.11
C ALA A 13 3.37 5.88 -2.05
N GLY A 14 3.45 5.22 -0.89
CA GLY A 14 2.57 5.45 0.27
C GLY A 14 2.85 6.78 0.97
N ARG A 15 1.82 7.33 1.60
CA ARG A 15 1.93 8.65 2.23
C ARG A 15 0.93 8.82 3.37
N ILE A 16 1.34 9.55 4.40
CA ILE A 16 0.43 10.15 5.36
C ILE A 16 0.03 11.50 4.81
N GLY A 17 -1.26 11.77 4.70
CA GLY A 17 -1.79 13.02 4.18
C GLY A 17 -2.98 13.54 4.98
N ARG A 18 -3.43 14.75 4.65
CA ARG A 18 -4.62 15.39 5.20
C ARG A 18 -5.54 15.82 4.08
N LEU A 19 -6.72 15.21 4.03
CA LEU A 19 -7.79 15.58 3.11
C LEU A 19 -8.74 16.55 3.81
N LYS A 20 -8.86 17.77 3.30
CA LYS A 20 -9.79 18.79 3.81
C LYS A 20 -11.15 18.61 3.16
N THR A 21 -12.18 18.46 3.97
CA THR A 21 -13.57 18.35 3.53
C THR A 21 -14.44 19.40 4.21
N PRO A 22 -15.68 19.62 3.79
CA PRO A 22 -16.61 20.55 4.42
C PRO A 22 -16.83 20.29 5.93
N HIS A 23 -16.88 19.02 6.37
CA HIS A 23 -17.15 18.64 7.75
C HIS A 23 -15.91 18.15 8.51
N GLY A 24 -14.70 18.48 8.06
CA GLY A 24 -13.47 18.20 8.81
C GLY A 24 -12.29 17.81 7.94
N VAL A 25 -11.20 17.45 8.63
CA VAL A 25 -9.96 16.99 8.01
C VAL A 25 -9.81 15.50 8.29
N VAL A 26 -9.51 14.73 7.25
CA VAL A 26 -9.31 13.29 7.32
C VAL A 26 -7.83 12.99 7.16
N GLU A 27 -7.24 12.24 8.09
CA GLU A 27 -5.88 11.76 7.97
C GLU A 27 -5.83 10.46 7.20
N THR A 28 -5.06 10.44 6.11
CA THR A 28 -4.86 9.25 5.26
C THR A 28 -3.52 8.57 5.56
N PRO A 29 -3.37 7.25 5.20
CA PRO A 29 -4.39 6.38 4.65
C PRO A 29 -5.49 6.06 5.64
N THR A 30 -6.74 5.87 5.14
CA THR A 30 -7.86 5.49 6.01
C THR A 30 -8.92 4.68 5.26
N VAL A 31 -9.78 4.02 6.03
CA VAL A 31 -10.93 3.26 5.52
C VAL A 31 -12.21 4.01 5.85
N MET A 32 -13.10 4.07 4.88
CA MET A 32 -14.47 4.55 5.00
C MET A 32 -15.40 3.35 5.20
N PRO A 33 -15.88 3.06 6.40
CA PRO A 33 -16.92 2.05 6.59
C PRO A 33 -18.18 2.41 5.80
N VAL A 34 -18.70 1.44 5.04
CA VAL A 34 -19.95 1.63 4.29
C VAL A 34 -21.13 1.56 5.25
N ILE A 35 -21.95 2.60 5.27
CA ILE A 35 -23.19 2.66 6.06
C ILE A 35 -24.38 2.50 5.15
N ASN A 36 -25.22 1.50 5.43
CA ASN A 36 -26.55 1.39 4.85
C ASN A 36 -27.56 2.01 5.84
N PRO A 37 -28.24 3.11 5.48
CA PRO A 37 -29.18 3.77 6.39
C PRO A 37 -30.37 2.89 6.81
N ASN A 38 -30.65 1.81 6.05
CA ASN A 38 -31.72 0.86 6.35
C ASN A 38 -31.29 -0.30 7.26
N LEU A 39 -29.99 -0.56 7.38
CA LEU A 39 -29.47 -1.73 8.09
C LEU A 39 -28.18 -1.35 8.82
N ARG A 40 -28.31 -0.97 10.08
CA ARG A 40 -27.17 -0.57 10.93
C ARG A 40 -26.80 -1.72 11.86
N ILE A 41 -25.64 -2.34 11.65
CA ILE A 41 -25.08 -3.37 12.54
C ILE A 41 -24.26 -2.72 13.66
N VAL A 42 -23.54 -1.65 13.33
CA VAL A 42 -22.73 -0.85 14.25
C VAL A 42 -23.17 0.60 14.10
N ASP A 43 -23.32 1.30 15.20
CA ASP A 43 -23.72 2.70 15.20
C ASP A 43 -22.61 3.59 14.59
N PRO A 44 -22.94 4.57 13.72
CA PRO A 44 -21.95 5.50 13.17
C PRO A 44 -21.12 6.22 14.21
N ALA A 45 -21.71 6.62 15.34
CA ALA A 45 -20.98 7.23 16.43
C ALA A 45 -19.97 6.26 17.08
N GLU A 46 -20.31 4.97 17.18
CA GLU A 46 -19.39 3.93 17.65
C GLU A 46 -18.24 3.71 16.65
N MET A 47 -18.47 3.84 15.34
CA MET A 47 -17.42 3.68 14.31
C MET A 47 -16.28 4.68 14.48
N ARG A 48 -16.56 5.88 14.97
CA ARG A 48 -15.53 6.86 15.31
C ARG A 48 -14.57 6.34 16.40
N ALA A 49 -15.07 5.59 17.37
CA ALA A 49 -14.25 5.02 18.42
C ALA A 49 -13.30 3.91 17.92
N PHE A 50 -13.58 3.26 16.79
CA PHE A 50 -12.67 2.34 16.12
C PHE A 50 -11.57 3.05 15.32
N GLY A 51 -11.82 4.31 14.89
CA GLY A 51 -10.90 5.12 14.11
C GLY A 51 -11.46 5.64 12.79
N ALA A 52 -12.79 5.51 12.55
CA ALA A 52 -13.41 6.04 11.35
C ALA A 52 -13.52 7.57 11.42
N GLU A 53 -12.73 8.27 10.62
CA GLU A 53 -12.78 9.73 10.49
C GLU A 53 -13.75 10.18 9.40
N ILE A 54 -14.06 9.30 8.46
CA ILE A 54 -14.97 9.50 7.32
C ILE A 54 -15.78 8.23 7.11
N LEU A 55 -17.02 8.37 6.68
CA LEU A 55 -17.90 7.27 6.29
C LEU A 55 -18.26 7.37 4.81
N ILE A 56 -18.75 6.26 4.24
CA ILE A 56 -19.33 6.25 2.91
C ILE A 56 -20.72 5.63 2.95
N THR A 57 -21.65 6.19 2.17
CA THR A 57 -22.99 5.66 1.97
C THR A 57 -23.35 5.70 0.48
N ASN A 58 -24.52 5.22 0.12
CA ASN A 58 -24.95 5.17 -1.27
C ASN A 58 -26.08 6.17 -1.49
N SER A 59 -25.85 7.19 -2.34
CA SER A 59 -26.83 8.24 -2.65
C SER A 59 -28.03 7.72 -3.41
N TYR A 60 -27.86 6.73 -4.31
CA TYR A 60 -28.95 6.12 -5.04
C TYR A 60 -29.92 5.35 -4.12
N ILE A 61 -29.41 4.62 -3.12
CA ILE A 61 -30.26 3.93 -2.14
C ILE A 61 -31.11 4.94 -1.35
N ILE A 62 -30.55 6.09 -1.02
CA ILE A 62 -31.29 7.17 -0.34
C ILE A 62 -32.29 7.82 -1.30
N TYR A 63 -31.88 8.11 -2.54
CA TYR A 63 -32.71 8.73 -3.58
C TYR A 63 -33.90 7.87 -3.95
N SER A 64 -33.74 6.57 -4.12
CA SER A 64 -34.75 5.63 -4.58
C SER A 64 -35.87 5.35 -3.54
N LYS A 65 -35.62 5.66 -2.25
CA LYS A 65 -36.58 5.46 -1.17
C LYS A 65 -37.21 6.77 -0.72
N PRO A 66 -38.51 7.01 -0.99
CA PRO A 66 -39.16 8.29 -0.72
C PRO A 66 -38.95 8.81 0.71
N GLU A 67 -39.10 7.95 1.72
CA GLU A 67 -38.95 8.31 3.13
C GLU A 67 -37.52 8.78 3.46
N LEU A 68 -36.47 8.08 2.96
CA LEU A 68 -35.08 8.47 3.15
C LEU A 68 -34.75 9.74 2.37
N ARG A 69 -35.24 9.83 1.12
CA ARG A 69 -35.03 10.98 0.25
C ARG A 69 -35.60 12.27 0.87
N GLU A 70 -36.87 12.24 1.30
CA GLU A 70 -37.52 13.40 1.94
C GLU A 70 -36.77 13.82 3.22
N LYS A 71 -36.39 12.85 4.05
CA LYS A 71 -35.65 13.12 5.26
C LYS A 71 -34.27 13.72 4.95
N ALA A 72 -33.51 13.16 4.00
CA ALA A 72 -32.20 13.66 3.61
C ALA A 72 -32.26 15.09 3.04
N LEU A 73 -33.27 15.38 2.20
CA LEU A 73 -33.48 16.72 1.66
C LEU A 73 -33.82 17.74 2.74
N LYS A 74 -34.64 17.35 3.71
CA LYS A 74 -35.05 18.22 4.82
C LYS A 74 -33.95 18.45 5.82
N ASP A 75 -33.43 17.36 6.42
CA ASP A 75 -32.58 17.41 7.59
C ASP A 75 -31.08 17.38 7.23
N GLY A 76 -30.73 16.84 6.06
CA GLY A 76 -29.36 16.65 5.59
C GLY A 76 -28.87 15.21 5.76
N LEU A 77 -27.76 14.91 5.06
CA LEU A 77 -27.15 13.59 5.07
C LEU A 77 -26.58 13.22 6.44
N HIS A 78 -25.91 14.17 7.09
CA HIS A 78 -25.25 13.96 8.39
C HIS A 78 -26.28 13.61 9.48
N ASP A 79 -27.42 14.31 9.52
CA ASP A 79 -28.52 14.01 10.44
C ASP A 79 -29.20 12.68 10.11
N LEU A 80 -29.35 12.35 8.82
CA LEU A 80 -29.89 11.06 8.40
C LEU A 80 -29.03 9.89 8.85
N ILE A 81 -27.71 10.02 8.69
CA ILE A 81 -26.74 8.98 9.06
C ILE A 81 -26.45 9.00 10.57
N GLY A 82 -26.50 10.16 11.22
CA GLY A 82 -26.11 10.32 12.62
C GLY A 82 -24.60 10.36 12.79
N PHE A 83 -23.91 11.07 11.89
CA PHE A 83 -22.46 11.23 11.91
C PHE A 83 -22.09 12.66 11.58
N ASP A 84 -21.32 13.29 12.45
CA ASP A 84 -20.91 14.70 12.35
C ASP A 84 -19.59 14.93 11.60
N GLY A 85 -18.91 13.86 11.21
CA GLY A 85 -17.71 13.90 10.36
C GLY A 85 -18.02 13.81 8.88
N PRO A 86 -17.00 13.85 8.02
CA PRO A 86 -17.16 13.77 6.57
C PRO A 86 -17.89 12.51 6.10
N ILE A 87 -18.73 12.68 5.08
CA ILE A 87 -19.46 11.57 4.43
C ILE A 87 -19.27 11.65 2.92
N MET A 88 -18.73 10.58 2.35
CA MET A 88 -18.69 10.36 0.91
C MET A 88 -19.97 9.63 0.47
N THR A 89 -20.46 9.91 -0.73
CA THR A 89 -21.57 9.14 -1.32
C THR A 89 -21.10 8.43 -2.59
N ASP A 90 -21.46 7.14 -2.71
CA ASP A 90 -21.40 6.40 -3.96
C ASP A 90 -22.70 6.62 -4.73
N SER A 91 -22.62 6.88 -6.04
CA SER A 91 -23.76 7.23 -6.91
C SER A 91 -24.71 6.09 -7.24
N GLY A 92 -24.31 4.84 -6.90
CA GLY A 92 -25.09 3.64 -7.27
C GLY A 92 -24.62 2.95 -8.54
N SER A 93 -23.46 3.29 -9.06
CA SER A 93 -22.87 2.66 -10.25
C SER A 93 -22.66 1.15 -10.08
N PHE A 94 -22.37 0.69 -8.86
CA PHE A 94 -22.32 -0.73 -8.55
C PHE A 94 -23.69 -1.40 -8.70
N GLN A 95 -24.78 -0.73 -8.27
CA GLN A 95 -26.15 -1.22 -8.44
C GLN A 95 -26.52 -1.32 -9.92
N LEU A 96 -26.06 -0.38 -10.75
CA LEU A 96 -26.22 -0.43 -12.21
C LEU A 96 -25.59 -1.71 -12.78
N SER A 97 -24.38 -2.07 -12.36
CA SER A 97 -23.69 -3.28 -12.81
C SER A 97 -24.38 -4.58 -12.37
N VAL A 98 -25.03 -4.58 -11.21
CA VAL A 98 -25.68 -5.78 -10.63
C VAL A 98 -27.13 -5.95 -11.11
N TYR A 99 -27.89 -4.85 -11.22
CA TYR A 99 -29.32 -4.88 -11.52
C TYR A 99 -29.68 -4.45 -12.95
N GLY A 100 -28.70 -3.93 -13.70
CA GLY A 100 -28.84 -3.61 -15.14
C GLY A 100 -29.55 -2.30 -15.46
N ASP A 101 -30.16 -1.62 -14.49
CA ASP A 101 -30.81 -0.31 -14.69
C ASP A 101 -30.83 0.51 -13.38
N VAL A 102 -30.46 1.79 -13.47
CA VAL A 102 -30.60 2.77 -12.40
C VAL A 102 -31.46 3.91 -12.96
N ASN A 103 -32.69 4.04 -12.46
CA ASN A 103 -33.65 5.06 -12.88
C ASN A 103 -33.29 6.45 -12.32
N VAL A 104 -32.06 6.94 -12.65
CA VAL A 104 -31.63 8.30 -12.33
C VAL A 104 -30.58 8.74 -13.33
N GLU A 105 -30.67 9.97 -13.79
CA GLU A 105 -29.67 10.58 -14.66
C GLU A 105 -28.50 11.12 -13.86
N ASN A 106 -27.29 11.24 -14.51
CA ASN A 106 -26.08 11.70 -13.85
C ASN A 106 -26.26 13.09 -13.21
N HIS A 107 -26.90 14.03 -13.91
CA HIS A 107 -27.15 15.37 -13.38
C HIS A 107 -28.11 15.38 -12.18
N GLU A 108 -29.06 14.44 -12.12
CA GLU A 108 -30.01 14.33 -11.01
C GLU A 108 -29.31 13.83 -9.74
N ILE A 109 -28.39 12.83 -9.87
CA ILE A 109 -27.67 12.30 -8.72
C ILE A 109 -26.70 13.34 -8.14
N ILE A 110 -25.98 14.08 -9.00
CA ILE A 110 -25.10 15.18 -8.56
C ILE A 110 -25.89 16.28 -7.85
N ALA A 111 -27.01 16.71 -8.42
CA ALA A 111 -27.88 17.70 -7.78
C ALA A 111 -28.42 17.21 -6.43
N PHE A 112 -28.75 15.93 -6.33
CA PHE A 112 -29.21 15.32 -5.08
C PHE A 112 -28.10 15.26 -4.03
N GLU A 113 -26.89 14.82 -4.38
CA GLU A 113 -25.72 14.78 -3.48
C GLU A 113 -25.40 16.17 -2.92
N GLN A 114 -25.46 17.21 -3.75
CA GLN A 114 -25.33 18.60 -3.30
C GLN A 114 -26.48 19.00 -2.35
N ALA A 115 -27.73 18.69 -2.72
CA ALA A 115 -28.89 19.08 -1.92
C ALA A 115 -28.92 18.45 -0.53
N ILE A 116 -28.44 17.22 -0.38
CA ILE A 116 -28.37 16.53 0.92
C ILE A 116 -27.14 16.90 1.75
N GLY A 117 -26.14 17.58 1.15
CA GLY A 117 -24.93 18.04 1.84
C GLY A 117 -23.86 16.97 1.99
N THR A 118 -23.63 16.21 0.91
CA THR A 118 -22.50 15.29 0.80
C THR A 118 -21.18 16.05 0.84
N ASP A 119 -20.15 15.51 1.52
CA ASP A 119 -18.81 16.09 1.51
C ASP A 119 -18.04 15.75 0.23
N ILE A 120 -18.13 14.51 -0.24
CA ILE A 120 -17.48 14.03 -1.46
C ILE A 120 -18.53 13.28 -2.29
N GLY A 121 -18.98 13.91 -3.37
CA GLY A 121 -19.94 13.31 -4.32
C GLY A 121 -19.22 12.49 -5.39
N VAL A 122 -19.89 11.45 -5.89
CA VAL A 122 -19.39 10.58 -6.97
C VAL A 122 -20.36 10.59 -8.14
N PRO A 123 -19.93 10.99 -9.35
CA PRO A 123 -20.75 10.87 -10.55
C PRO A 123 -21.05 9.42 -10.91
N LEU A 124 -22.13 9.23 -11.69
CA LEU A 124 -22.42 7.92 -12.29
C LEU A 124 -21.32 7.53 -13.29
N ASP A 125 -20.65 6.43 -13.03
CA ASP A 125 -19.68 5.81 -13.92
C ASP A 125 -20.14 4.41 -14.34
N ILE A 126 -19.40 3.75 -15.22
CA ILE A 126 -19.65 2.36 -15.59
C ILE A 126 -18.49 1.51 -15.05
N PRO A 127 -18.70 0.71 -14.01
CA PRO A 127 -17.69 -0.18 -13.47
C PRO A 127 -17.52 -1.41 -14.38
N THR A 128 -16.79 -1.22 -15.48
CA THR A 128 -16.55 -2.23 -16.50
C THR A 128 -15.90 -3.49 -15.92
N ALA A 129 -16.56 -4.64 -16.09
CA ALA A 129 -16.08 -5.91 -15.56
C ALA A 129 -14.69 -6.28 -16.13
N PRO A 130 -13.88 -7.06 -15.40
CA PRO A 130 -12.67 -7.65 -15.96
C PRO A 130 -13.03 -8.63 -17.10
N ASP A 131 -12.10 -8.79 -18.05
CA ASP A 131 -12.21 -9.77 -19.15
C ASP A 131 -13.29 -9.48 -20.21
N VAL A 132 -13.90 -8.28 -20.21
CA VAL A 132 -14.71 -7.83 -21.35
C VAL A 132 -13.80 -7.52 -22.55
N ARG A 133 -14.38 -7.47 -23.76
CA ARG A 133 -13.62 -7.09 -24.95
C ARG A 133 -13.16 -5.64 -24.88
N PHE A 134 -12.01 -5.35 -25.48
CA PHE A 134 -11.41 -4.02 -25.49
C PHE A 134 -12.38 -2.95 -26.02
N ASP A 135 -13.07 -3.23 -27.15
CA ASP A 135 -14.00 -2.28 -27.75
C ASP A 135 -15.12 -1.90 -26.77
N GLN A 136 -15.70 -2.89 -26.08
CA GLN A 136 -16.72 -2.64 -25.05
C GLN A 136 -16.15 -1.81 -23.88
N ALA A 137 -14.96 -2.16 -23.39
CA ALA A 137 -14.33 -1.43 -22.29
C ALA A 137 -14.05 0.04 -22.67
N ASN A 138 -13.65 0.28 -23.93
CA ASN A 138 -13.42 1.63 -24.41
C ASN A 138 -14.72 2.43 -24.60
N GLU A 139 -15.80 1.81 -25.13
CA GLU A 139 -17.13 2.43 -25.25
C GLU A 139 -17.71 2.81 -23.86
N GLU A 140 -17.63 1.91 -22.88
CA GLU A 140 -18.07 2.16 -21.51
C GLU A 140 -17.25 3.25 -20.83
N LEU A 141 -15.93 3.31 -21.12
CA LEU A 141 -15.06 4.39 -20.66
C LEU A 141 -15.44 5.74 -21.27
N ASP A 142 -15.73 5.79 -22.57
CA ASP A 142 -16.12 7.04 -23.23
C ASP A 142 -17.44 7.59 -22.65
N ILE A 143 -18.44 6.74 -22.39
CA ILE A 143 -19.69 7.12 -21.68
C ILE A 143 -19.36 7.64 -20.26
N THR A 144 -18.50 6.95 -19.53
CA THR A 144 -18.06 7.40 -18.21
C THR A 144 -17.43 8.79 -18.28
N ASN A 145 -16.52 9.02 -19.21
CA ASN A 145 -15.85 10.31 -19.39
C ASN A 145 -16.83 11.45 -19.71
N GLU A 146 -17.86 11.21 -20.53
CA GLU A 146 -18.91 12.18 -20.81
C GLU A 146 -19.67 12.58 -19.53
N ARG A 147 -20.06 11.59 -18.70
CA ARG A 147 -20.73 11.83 -17.42
C ARG A 147 -19.84 12.60 -16.42
N LEU A 148 -18.55 12.28 -16.38
CA LEU A 148 -17.59 12.98 -15.53
C LEU A 148 -17.41 14.44 -15.94
N ALA A 149 -17.32 14.73 -17.25
CA ALA A 149 -17.25 16.11 -17.75
C ALA A 149 -18.52 16.91 -17.44
N GLU A 150 -19.71 16.28 -17.57
CA GLU A 150 -20.98 16.89 -17.17
C GLU A 150 -21.00 17.20 -15.67
N ALA A 151 -20.68 16.23 -14.82
CA ALA A 151 -20.66 16.40 -13.36
C ALA A 151 -19.71 17.51 -12.92
N ARG A 152 -18.50 17.56 -13.51
CA ARG A 152 -17.52 18.62 -13.22
C ARG A 152 -18.09 20.00 -13.54
N ARG A 153 -18.69 20.17 -14.73
CA ARG A 153 -19.32 21.42 -15.14
C ARG A 153 -20.43 21.84 -14.16
N LEU A 154 -21.32 20.93 -13.76
CA LEU A 154 -22.40 21.22 -12.83
C LEU A 154 -21.90 21.69 -11.46
N VAL A 155 -20.88 21.02 -10.93
CA VAL A 155 -20.29 21.38 -9.63
C VAL A 155 -19.58 22.73 -9.72
N GLU A 156 -18.89 23.03 -10.82
CA GLU A 156 -18.24 24.34 -11.01
C GLU A 156 -19.24 25.48 -11.16
N GLU A 157 -20.31 25.28 -11.90
CA GLU A 157 -21.42 26.26 -12.01
C GLU A 157 -22.01 26.57 -10.62
N ARG A 158 -22.20 25.54 -9.79
CA ARG A 158 -22.67 25.69 -8.42
C ARG A 158 -21.68 26.44 -7.54
N ARG A 159 -20.39 26.10 -7.60
CA ARG A 159 -19.31 26.77 -6.87
C ARG A 159 -19.19 28.25 -7.28
N ALA A 160 -19.32 28.56 -8.55
CA ALA A 160 -19.30 29.93 -9.06
C ALA A 160 -20.49 30.75 -8.52
N LEU A 161 -21.69 30.16 -8.55
CA LEU A 161 -22.89 30.80 -7.98
C LEU A 161 -22.77 31.03 -6.46
N ALA A 162 -22.23 30.06 -5.73
CA ALA A 162 -21.97 30.17 -4.30
C ALA A 162 -20.98 31.30 -3.99
N ALA A 163 -19.92 31.46 -4.78
CA ALA A 163 -18.96 32.55 -4.65
C ALA A 163 -19.60 33.92 -4.93
N GLU A 164 -20.46 34.03 -5.96
CA GLU A 164 -21.23 35.24 -6.25
C GLU A 164 -22.20 35.60 -5.10
N ASN A 165 -22.93 34.60 -4.60
CA ASN A 165 -23.83 34.77 -3.46
C ASN A 165 -23.09 35.26 -2.21
N ALA A 166 -21.93 34.68 -1.91
CA ALA A 166 -21.09 35.10 -0.78
C ALA A 166 -20.58 36.55 -0.95
N ALA A 167 -20.22 36.97 -2.17
CA ALA A 167 -19.83 38.34 -2.49
C ALA A 167 -21.00 39.35 -2.27
N ASN A 168 -22.24 38.88 -2.44
CA ASN A 168 -23.46 39.63 -2.22
C ASN A 168 -23.96 39.56 -0.75
N GLY A 169 -23.22 38.92 0.16
CA GLY A 169 -23.57 38.81 1.59
C GLY A 169 -24.65 37.77 1.89
N LEU A 170 -24.93 36.85 0.96
CA LEU A 170 -25.86 35.73 1.17
C LEU A 170 -25.14 34.60 1.89
N GLU A 171 -25.89 33.88 2.73
CA GLU A 171 -25.38 32.73 3.44
C GLU A 171 -25.08 31.57 2.50
N LYS A 172 -24.04 30.80 2.83
CA LYS A 172 -23.66 29.57 2.16
C LYS A 172 -24.77 28.53 2.26
N GLN A 173 -25.07 27.90 1.14
CA GLN A 173 -26.06 26.83 1.09
C GLN A 173 -25.38 25.46 1.25
N ARG A 174 -26.20 24.47 1.66
CA ARG A 174 -25.78 23.08 1.76
C ARG A 174 -25.25 22.57 0.40
N GLY A 175 -24.08 21.94 0.38
CA GLY A 175 -23.45 21.36 -0.81
C GLY A 175 -22.69 22.36 -1.71
N ASP A 176 -22.59 23.65 -1.35
CA ASP A 176 -21.86 24.64 -2.16
C ASP A 176 -20.34 24.35 -2.23
N ASP A 177 -19.79 23.64 -1.26
CA ASP A 177 -18.37 23.24 -1.16
C ASP A 177 -18.15 21.73 -1.27
N MET A 178 -19.15 20.99 -1.78
CA MET A 178 -19.00 19.57 -2.07
C MET A 178 -17.77 19.32 -2.94
N LEU A 179 -16.91 18.41 -2.48
CA LEU A 179 -15.81 17.88 -3.28
C LEU A 179 -16.37 16.88 -4.31
N LEU A 180 -15.70 16.77 -5.45
CA LEU A 180 -16.11 15.88 -6.52
C LEU A 180 -15.04 14.83 -6.77
N ALA A 181 -15.45 13.56 -6.78
CA ALA A 181 -14.60 12.45 -7.15
C ALA A 181 -14.65 12.18 -8.66
N GLY A 182 -13.50 11.86 -9.26
CA GLY A 182 -13.39 11.46 -10.67
C GLY A 182 -12.97 9.99 -10.79
N PRO A 183 -13.93 9.05 -10.91
CA PRO A 183 -13.65 7.63 -11.06
C PRO A 183 -12.80 7.29 -12.29
N ILE A 184 -11.75 6.49 -12.09
CA ILE A 184 -10.86 5.97 -13.12
C ILE A 184 -11.33 4.56 -13.47
N GLN A 185 -11.75 4.37 -14.73
CA GLN A 185 -12.26 3.11 -15.26
C GLN A 185 -11.35 2.56 -16.38
N GLY A 186 -11.69 1.43 -17.00
CA GLY A 186 -10.91 0.83 -18.09
C GLY A 186 -10.64 -0.66 -17.95
N SER A 187 -11.45 -1.38 -17.15
CA SER A 187 -11.31 -2.83 -16.94
C SER A 187 -9.89 -3.22 -16.52
N THR A 188 -9.31 -4.25 -17.12
CA THR A 188 -7.92 -4.69 -16.94
C THR A 188 -6.96 -4.16 -18.01
N TYR A 189 -7.42 -3.28 -18.90
CA TYR A 189 -6.60 -2.68 -19.96
C TYR A 189 -5.81 -1.49 -19.43
N LEU A 190 -4.48 -1.62 -19.36
CA LEU A 190 -3.60 -0.63 -18.74
C LEU A 190 -3.57 0.69 -19.50
N ASP A 191 -3.68 0.65 -20.82
CA ASP A 191 -3.78 1.84 -21.69
C ASP A 191 -5.11 2.59 -21.48
N LEU A 192 -6.23 1.89 -21.30
CA LEU A 192 -7.50 2.52 -20.95
C LEU A 192 -7.46 3.12 -19.54
N ARG A 193 -6.81 2.47 -18.57
CA ARG A 193 -6.59 3.01 -17.22
C ARG A 193 -5.77 4.30 -17.26
N ALA A 194 -4.70 4.32 -18.04
CA ALA A 194 -3.91 5.53 -18.25
C ALA A 194 -4.70 6.62 -18.99
N LYS A 195 -5.46 6.29 -20.05
CA LYS A 195 -6.38 7.20 -20.76
C LYS A 195 -7.38 7.84 -19.80
N SER A 196 -8.02 7.03 -18.95
CA SER A 196 -8.99 7.49 -17.96
C SER A 196 -8.34 8.41 -16.92
N ALA A 197 -7.18 8.00 -16.37
CA ALA A 197 -6.44 8.79 -15.38
C ALA A 197 -6.00 10.15 -15.94
N ALA A 198 -5.52 10.20 -17.19
CA ALA A 198 -5.19 11.46 -17.85
C ALA A 198 -6.41 12.36 -18.01
N PHE A 199 -7.54 11.80 -18.45
CA PHE A 199 -8.77 12.55 -18.65
C PHE A 199 -9.29 13.19 -17.35
N VAL A 200 -9.33 12.43 -16.26
CA VAL A 200 -9.79 12.97 -14.96
C VAL A 200 -8.79 13.96 -14.36
N SER A 201 -7.49 13.78 -14.65
CA SER A 201 -6.45 14.73 -14.23
C SER A 201 -6.63 16.09 -14.94
N ASP A 202 -6.93 16.09 -16.23
CA ASP A 202 -7.17 17.31 -17.00
C ASP A 202 -8.41 18.09 -16.54
N LEU A 203 -9.40 17.40 -15.98
CA LEU A 203 -10.61 17.99 -15.40
C LEU A 203 -10.44 18.47 -13.95
N ASP A 204 -9.30 18.22 -13.30
CA ASP A 204 -8.94 18.68 -11.95
C ASP A 204 -9.98 18.31 -10.87
N PHE A 205 -10.29 17.01 -10.73
CA PHE A 205 -11.14 16.48 -9.67
C PHE A 205 -10.47 16.61 -8.29
N ASP A 206 -11.29 16.53 -7.22
CA ASP A 206 -10.79 16.67 -5.85
C ASP A 206 -10.28 15.34 -5.26
N VAL A 207 -10.87 14.20 -5.67
CA VAL A 207 -10.50 12.83 -5.28
C VAL A 207 -10.52 11.93 -6.52
N TYR A 208 -9.62 10.95 -6.59
CA TYR A 208 -9.42 10.09 -7.77
C TYR A 208 -9.66 8.62 -7.42
N PRO A 209 -10.90 8.13 -7.47
CA PRO A 209 -11.20 6.72 -7.21
C PRO A 209 -10.76 5.81 -8.38
N ILE A 210 -10.15 4.67 -8.06
CA ILE A 210 -9.88 3.59 -9.01
C ILE A 210 -11.00 2.57 -8.86
N GLY A 211 -11.87 2.47 -9.88
CA GLY A 211 -13.07 1.66 -9.86
C GLY A 211 -12.93 0.30 -10.55
N ALA A 212 -14.00 -0.52 -10.46
CA ALA A 212 -14.11 -1.85 -11.07
C ALA A 212 -13.03 -2.87 -10.65
N VAL A 213 -12.48 -2.73 -9.43
CA VAL A 213 -11.40 -3.60 -8.93
C VAL A 213 -11.89 -4.68 -7.96
N VAL A 214 -13.11 -4.60 -7.46
CA VAL A 214 -13.70 -5.59 -6.54
C VAL A 214 -13.65 -7.01 -7.12
N PRO A 215 -14.02 -7.27 -8.39
CA PRO A 215 -13.94 -8.62 -8.96
C PRO A 215 -12.52 -9.18 -9.02
N LEU A 216 -11.50 -8.34 -9.16
CA LEU A 216 -10.09 -8.76 -9.12
C LEU A 216 -9.71 -9.25 -7.71
N MET A 217 -10.15 -8.53 -6.66
CA MET A 217 -9.89 -8.91 -5.27
C MET A 217 -10.65 -10.19 -4.88
N GLU A 218 -11.92 -10.31 -5.26
CA GLU A 218 -12.75 -11.50 -4.98
C GLU A 218 -12.24 -12.76 -5.66
N SER A 219 -11.62 -12.63 -6.85
CA SER A 219 -11.02 -13.73 -7.61
C SER A 219 -9.52 -13.91 -7.33
N TYR A 220 -8.95 -13.22 -6.34
CA TYR A 220 -7.52 -13.27 -5.99
C TYR A 220 -6.57 -12.87 -7.13
N ARG A 221 -7.02 -12.04 -8.07
CA ARG A 221 -6.21 -11.51 -9.18
C ARG A 221 -5.43 -10.27 -8.72
N TYR A 222 -4.63 -10.42 -7.68
CA TYR A 222 -3.89 -9.29 -7.08
C TYR A 222 -2.76 -8.77 -7.97
N GLU A 223 -2.21 -9.59 -8.86
CA GLU A 223 -1.26 -9.14 -9.87
C GLU A 223 -1.91 -8.13 -10.84
N ASP A 224 -3.12 -8.44 -11.35
CA ASP A 224 -3.87 -7.54 -12.21
C ASP A 224 -4.24 -6.25 -11.45
N LEU A 225 -4.62 -6.37 -10.17
CA LEU A 225 -4.89 -5.23 -9.32
C LEU A 225 -3.69 -4.28 -9.22
N VAL A 226 -2.50 -4.81 -8.97
CA VAL A 226 -1.25 -4.02 -8.91
C VAL A 226 -1.01 -3.29 -10.22
N ASN A 227 -1.13 -3.99 -11.35
CA ASN A 227 -0.89 -3.41 -12.67
C ASN A 227 -1.91 -2.30 -13.00
N VAL A 228 -3.20 -2.52 -12.69
CA VAL A 228 -4.27 -1.53 -12.89
C VAL A 228 -4.03 -0.27 -12.04
N VAL A 229 -3.70 -0.45 -10.76
CA VAL A 229 -3.43 0.68 -9.86
C VAL A 229 -2.17 1.43 -10.30
N ALA A 230 -1.09 0.73 -10.64
CA ALA A 230 0.15 1.33 -11.10
C ALA A 230 -0.04 2.13 -12.40
N ALA A 231 -0.81 1.62 -13.37
CA ALA A 231 -1.11 2.30 -14.62
C ALA A 231 -1.87 3.62 -14.40
N ALA A 232 -2.88 3.59 -13.52
CA ALA A 232 -3.62 4.79 -13.14
C ALA A 232 -2.72 5.77 -12.37
N LYS A 233 -2.07 5.29 -11.31
CA LYS A 233 -1.30 6.13 -10.38
C LYS A 233 -0.06 6.77 -11.02
N SER A 234 0.62 6.07 -11.93
CA SER A 234 1.79 6.63 -12.64
C SER A 234 1.44 7.74 -13.63
N THR A 235 0.16 7.85 -14.01
CA THR A 235 -0.36 8.90 -14.91
C THR A 235 -0.85 10.13 -14.14
N LEU A 236 -1.35 9.94 -12.91
CA LEU A 236 -1.87 11.02 -12.07
C LEU A 236 -0.75 11.91 -11.52
N ASP A 237 -1.09 13.18 -11.22
CA ASP A 237 -0.22 14.03 -10.40
C ASP A 237 0.07 13.33 -9.06
N PRO A 238 1.34 13.26 -8.62
CA PRO A 238 1.71 12.58 -7.38
C PRO A 238 1.10 13.20 -6.12
N THR A 239 0.50 14.38 -6.20
CA THR A 239 -0.05 15.12 -5.04
C THR A 239 -1.55 14.95 -4.86
N VAL A 240 -2.27 14.27 -5.76
CA VAL A 240 -3.71 14.08 -5.65
C VAL A 240 -4.08 12.86 -4.79
N PRO A 241 -5.19 12.90 -4.01
CA PRO A 241 -5.61 11.77 -3.20
C PRO A 241 -6.27 10.69 -4.08
N VAL A 242 -5.88 9.45 -3.85
CA VAL A 242 -6.38 8.28 -4.59
C VAL A 242 -7.20 7.38 -3.68
N HIS A 243 -8.39 7.03 -4.12
CA HIS A 243 -9.29 6.09 -3.45
C HIS A 243 -9.31 4.76 -4.21
N LEU A 244 -9.18 3.64 -3.53
CA LEU A 244 -9.33 2.30 -4.11
C LEU A 244 -10.71 1.76 -3.74
N PHE A 245 -11.66 1.78 -4.69
CA PHE A 245 -13.05 1.39 -4.45
C PHE A 245 -13.20 -0.07 -4.02
N GLY A 246 -14.01 -0.27 -2.97
CA GLY A 246 -14.42 -1.58 -2.47
C GLY A 246 -13.29 -2.40 -1.84
N ALA A 247 -12.14 -1.80 -1.62
CA ALA A 247 -10.98 -2.46 -1.03
C ALA A 247 -11.09 -2.49 0.49
N GLY A 248 -11.53 -3.62 1.05
CA GLY A 248 -11.89 -3.69 2.46
C GLY A 248 -11.21 -4.76 3.28
N HIS A 249 -10.33 -5.56 2.71
CA HIS A 249 -9.66 -6.61 3.47
C HIS A 249 -8.27 -6.14 3.94
N PRO A 250 -7.96 -6.20 5.25
CA PRO A 250 -6.68 -5.71 5.81
C PRO A 250 -5.43 -6.31 5.14
N MET A 251 -5.50 -7.55 4.68
CA MET A 251 -4.37 -8.26 4.05
C MET A 251 -3.73 -7.49 2.88
N MET A 252 -4.51 -6.67 2.17
CA MET A 252 -4.05 -5.97 0.97
C MET A 252 -3.72 -4.49 1.20
N PHE A 253 -4.07 -3.91 2.35
CA PHE A 253 -3.93 -2.46 2.55
C PHE A 253 -2.49 -1.98 2.44
N ALA A 254 -1.53 -2.67 3.06
CA ALA A 254 -0.13 -2.29 2.98
C ALA A 254 0.37 -2.23 1.51
N LEU A 255 0.01 -3.22 0.69
CA LEU A 255 0.35 -3.26 -0.73
C LEU A 255 -0.30 -2.10 -1.51
N ALA A 256 -1.60 -1.85 -1.29
CA ALA A 256 -2.32 -0.77 -1.97
C ALA A 256 -1.80 0.62 -1.55
N VAL A 257 -1.46 0.79 -0.27
CA VAL A 257 -0.84 2.04 0.23
C VAL A 257 0.55 2.23 -0.39
N ALA A 258 1.36 1.18 -0.50
CA ALA A 258 2.67 1.26 -1.16
C ALA A 258 2.56 1.61 -2.66
N LEU A 259 1.41 1.32 -3.30
CA LEU A 259 1.05 1.78 -4.63
C LEU A 259 0.50 3.22 -4.67
N GLY A 260 0.36 3.89 -3.52
CA GLY A 260 -0.08 5.28 -3.40
C GLY A 260 -1.58 5.48 -3.29
N CYS A 261 -2.35 4.47 -2.82
CA CYS A 261 -3.75 4.64 -2.45
C CYS A 261 -3.85 5.24 -1.04
N ASP A 262 -4.76 6.20 -0.88
CA ASP A 262 -4.94 6.98 0.36
C ASP A 262 -6.26 6.64 1.08
N LEU A 263 -7.30 6.35 0.30
CA LEU A 263 -8.64 6.09 0.79
C LEU A 263 -9.12 4.71 0.34
N PHE A 264 -9.83 4.05 1.23
CA PHE A 264 -10.45 2.74 0.99
C PHE A 264 -11.89 2.80 1.46
N ASP A 265 -12.78 2.00 0.88
CA ASP A 265 -14.12 1.82 1.39
C ASP A 265 -14.45 0.36 1.57
N SER A 266 -15.27 0.05 2.55
CA SER A 266 -15.61 -1.33 2.82
C SER A 266 -16.93 -1.54 3.54
N ALA A 267 -17.75 -2.43 2.96
CA ALA A 267 -18.83 -3.13 3.65
C ALA A 267 -18.39 -4.48 4.27
N ALA A 268 -17.12 -4.87 4.10
CA ALA A 268 -16.61 -6.20 4.50
C ALA A 268 -16.82 -6.47 5.99
N TYR A 269 -16.67 -5.46 6.85
CA TYR A 269 -16.90 -5.61 8.29
C TYR A 269 -18.28 -6.19 8.60
N ALA A 270 -19.31 -5.74 7.90
CA ALA A 270 -20.70 -6.16 8.06
C ALA A 270 -21.05 -7.41 7.25
N LEU A 271 -20.67 -7.44 5.96
CA LEU A 271 -20.95 -8.57 5.07
C LEU A 271 -20.29 -9.86 5.55
N TYR A 272 -19.05 -9.77 6.02
CA TYR A 272 -18.33 -10.91 6.57
C TYR A 272 -18.91 -11.33 7.92
N ALA A 273 -19.28 -10.38 8.77
CA ALA A 273 -19.96 -10.70 10.03
C ALA A 273 -21.27 -11.45 9.81
N LYS A 274 -22.11 -10.99 8.87
CA LYS A 274 -23.34 -11.68 8.45
C LYS A 274 -23.06 -13.09 7.94
N GLY A 275 -21.96 -13.27 7.21
CA GLY A 275 -21.50 -14.59 6.74
C GLY A 275 -20.77 -15.42 7.79
N GLY A 276 -20.72 -15.00 9.05
CA GLY A 276 -20.01 -15.70 10.12
C GLY A 276 -18.49 -15.72 9.93
N ARG A 277 -17.92 -14.72 9.26
CA ARG A 277 -16.49 -14.64 8.92
C ARG A 277 -15.75 -13.69 9.84
N TYR A 278 -14.69 -14.21 10.43
CA TYR A 278 -13.75 -13.52 11.30
C TYR A 278 -12.54 -13.05 10.49
N ILE A 279 -12.31 -11.73 10.39
CA ILE A 279 -11.22 -11.13 9.62
C ILE A 279 -9.94 -11.14 10.45
N THR A 280 -8.81 -11.43 9.78
CA THR A 280 -7.46 -11.18 10.29
C THR A 280 -6.64 -10.48 9.20
N VAL A 281 -5.47 -9.97 9.56
CA VAL A 281 -4.53 -9.36 8.59
C VAL A 281 -3.96 -10.36 7.58
N ASN A 282 -4.13 -11.66 7.83
CA ASN A 282 -3.62 -12.74 6.97
C ASN A 282 -4.73 -13.51 6.22
N GLY A 283 -5.99 -13.09 6.35
CA GLY A 283 -7.12 -13.75 5.70
C GLY A 283 -8.37 -13.81 6.59
N THR A 284 -9.36 -14.59 6.20
CA THR A 284 -10.62 -14.77 6.94
C THR A 284 -10.82 -16.20 7.39
N TYR A 285 -11.41 -16.37 8.56
CA TYR A 285 -11.77 -17.67 9.10
C TYR A 285 -13.29 -17.76 9.33
N PRO A 286 -13.95 -18.90 9.00
CA PRO A 286 -15.29 -19.16 9.49
C PRO A 286 -15.27 -19.23 11.02
N LEU A 287 -16.10 -18.42 11.69
CA LEU A 287 -16.16 -18.37 13.16
C LEU A 287 -16.42 -19.75 13.77
N GLU A 288 -17.26 -20.56 13.13
CA GLU A 288 -17.60 -21.92 13.57
C GLU A 288 -16.41 -22.89 13.64
N ARG A 289 -15.31 -22.59 12.89
CA ARG A 289 -14.08 -23.40 12.86
C ARG A 289 -13.02 -22.91 13.85
N LEU A 290 -13.20 -21.73 14.43
CA LEU A 290 -12.24 -21.20 15.38
C LEU A 290 -12.36 -21.93 16.72
N LYS A 291 -11.22 -22.37 17.22
CA LYS A 291 -11.05 -22.89 18.58
C LYS A 291 -10.49 -21.83 19.52
N TYR A 292 -9.71 -20.91 19.00
CA TYR A 292 -9.11 -19.79 19.69
C TYR A 292 -9.39 -18.49 18.90
N LEU A 293 -9.52 -17.36 19.60
CA LEU A 293 -9.62 -16.04 18.98
C LEU A 293 -8.21 -15.42 18.93
N PRO A 294 -7.53 -15.37 17.76
CA PRO A 294 -6.14 -14.90 17.65
C PRO A 294 -6.08 -13.37 17.55
N CYS A 295 -6.79 -12.65 18.43
CA CYS A 295 -6.86 -11.19 18.44
C CYS A 295 -7.03 -10.70 19.87
N SER A 296 -6.45 -9.55 20.19
CA SER A 296 -6.52 -8.91 21.50
C SER A 296 -7.49 -7.73 21.55
N CYS A 297 -8.33 -7.53 20.51
CA CYS A 297 -9.33 -6.46 20.54
C CYS A 297 -10.31 -6.65 21.70
N PRO A 298 -11.01 -5.60 22.17
CA PRO A 298 -11.94 -5.68 23.30
C PRO A 298 -13.01 -6.75 23.13
N VAL A 299 -13.45 -7.04 21.89
CA VAL A 299 -14.40 -8.12 21.63
C VAL A 299 -13.78 -9.48 21.95
N CYS A 300 -12.59 -9.75 21.43
CA CYS A 300 -11.92 -11.05 21.59
C CYS A 300 -11.39 -11.26 23.02
N ALA A 301 -10.90 -10.21 23.67
CA ALA A 301 -10.42 -10.27 25.06
C ALA A 301 -11.53 -10.63 26.07
N ASN A 302 -12.79 -10.29 25.76
CA ASN A 302 -13.94 -10.55 26.61
C ASN A 302 -14.75 -11.79 26.19
N ASN A 303 -14.30 -12.54 25.18
CA ASN A 303 -15.00 -13.71 24.67
C ASN A 303 -14.04 -14.89 24.44
N THR A 304 -14.60 -16.09 24.47
CA THR A 304 -13.97 -17.27 23.87
C THR A 304 -14.57 -17.54 22.51
N ALA A 305 -13.92 -18.34 21.68
CA ALA A 305 -14.49 -18.75 20.39
C ALA A 305 -15.86 -19.40 20.56
N GLU A 306 -16.00 -20.26 21.57
CA GLU A 306 -17.27 -20.95 21.89
C GLU A 306 -18.37 -19.98 22.34
N SER A 307 -18.05 -19.01 23.23
CA SER A 307 -19.03 -18.01 23.67
C SER A 307 -19.50 -17.14 22.52
N MET A 308 -18.59 -16.73 21.64
CA MET A 308 -18.90 -15.90 20.47
C MET A 308 -19.76 -16.65 19.45
N GLN A 309 -19.48 -17.94 19.20
CA GLN A 309 -20.27 -18.80 18.32
C GLN A 309 -21.72 -18.95 18.79
N LYS A 310 -21.94 -19.03 20.11
CA LYS A 310 -23.24 -19.21 20.75
C LYS A 310 -23.98 -17.92 21.05
N ALA A 311 -23.32 -16.77 20.92
CA ALA A 311 -23.91 -15.47 21.23
C ALA A 311 -25.10 -15.15 20.30
N ALA A 312 -26.19 -14.64 20.86
CA ALA A 312 -27.34 -14.19 20.07
C ALA A 312 -27.01 -13.01 19.15
N ASN A 313 -26.08 -12.15 19.59
CA ASN A 313 -25.57 -10.99 18.87
C ASN A 313 -24.20 -11.25 18.20
N LYS A 314 -23.91 -12.50 17.81
CA LYS A 314 -22.62 -12.87 17.19
C LYS A 314 -22.26 -12.05 15.96
N GLU A 315 -23.24 -11.62 15.16
CA GLU A 315 -23.02 -10.79 13.98
C GLU A 315 -22.48 -9.42 14.38
N GLU A 316 -23.06 -8.78 15.41
CA GLU A 316 -22.56 -7.51 15.93
C GLU A 316 -21.15 -7.63 16.53
N LEU A 317 -20.89 -8.71 17.27
CA LEU A 317 -19.56 -8.97 17.85
C LEU A 317 -18.51 -9.13 16.74
N LEU A 318 -18.84 -9.91 15.70
CA LEU A 318 -17.97 -10.06 14.53
C LEU A 318 -17.76 -8.75 13.80
N ALA A 319 -18.82 -7.96 13.58
CA ALA A 319 -18.70 -6.68 12.89
C ALA A 319 -17.77 -5.71 13.64
N ARG A 320 -17.90 -5.64 14.98
CA ARG A 320 -16.99 -4.84 15.82
C ARG A 320 -15.56 -5.36 15.76
N HIS A 321 -15.36 -6.68 15.90
CA HIS A 321 -14.04 -7.28 15.76
C HIS A 321 -13.43 -6.95 14.39
N ASN A 322 -14.17 -7.12 13.30
CA ASN A 322 -13.70 -6.87 11.95
C ASN A 322 -13.29 -5.40 11.76
N LEU A 323 -14.03 -4.43 12.33
CA LEU A 323 -13.64 -3.01 12.34
C LEU A 323 -12.35 -2.77 13.14
N TYR A 324 -12.19 -3.38 14.31
CA TYR A 324 -10.96 -3.25 15.10
C TYR A 324 -9.73 -3.66 14.29
N VAL A 325 -9.77 -4.85 13.67
CA VAL A 325 -8.65 -5.37 12.88
C VAL A 325 -8.37 -4.46 11.66
N THR A 326 -9.43 -3.96 11.02
CA THR A 326 -9.33 -3.04 9.88
C THR A 326 -8.57 -1.76 10.26
N PHE A 327 -8.98 -1.10 11.35
CA PHE A 327 -8.34 0.16 11.78
C PHE A 327 -7.01 -0.07 12.52
N GLU A 328 -6.79 -1.22 13.14
CA GLU A 328 -5.48 -1.61 13.66
C GLU A 328 -4.44 -1.67 12.53
N GLU A 329 -4.78 -2.32 11.40
CA GLU A 329 -3.87 -2.40 10.24
C GLU A 329 -3.60 -1.02 9.64
N ILE A 330 -4.59 -0.15 9.54
CA ILE A 330 -4.39 1.23 9.07
C ILE A 330 -3.42 2.00 9.98
N ARG A 331 -3.55 1.88 11.31
CA ARG A 331 -2.61 2.50 12.25
C ARG A 331 -1.20 1.94 12.12
N LEU A 332 -1.08 0.62 11.93
CA LEU A 332 0.22 -0.04 11.71
C LEU A 332 0.89 0.45 10.41
N ILE A 333 0.11 0.60 9.33
CA ILE A 333 0.60 1.13 8.06
C ILE A 333 1.09 2.59 8.23
N LYS A 334 0.33 3.44 8.92
CA LYS A 334 0.76 4.82 9.21
C LYS A 334 2.08 4.83 10.00
N GLN A 335 2.19 3.97 11.02
CA GLN A 335 3.43 3.84 11.79
C GLN A 335 4.61 3.36 10.92
N ALA A 336 4.36 2.40 10.03
CA ALA A 336 5.39 1.91 9.11
C ALA A 336 5.86 2.99 8.13
N ILE A 337 4.95 3.85 7.62
CA ILE A 337 5.33 5.01 6.79
C ILE A 337 6.19 5.99 7.60
N HIS A 338 5.78 6.32 8.82
CA HIS A 338 6.53 7.22 9.72
C HIS A 338 7.94 6.71 10.00
N GLU A 339 8.12 5.43 10.16
CA GLU A 339 9.43 4.79 10.40
C GLU A 339 10.25 4.56 9.12
N GLY A 340 9.67 4.74 7.93
CA GLY A 340 10.30 4.40 6.65
C GLY A 340 10.43 2.89 6.42
N LYS A 341 9.46 2.09 6.92
CA LYS A 341 9.43 0.62 6.89
C LYS A 341 8.20 0.05 6.20
N LEU A 342 7.54 0.84 5.34
CA LEU A 342 6.34 0.37 4.65
C LEU A 342 6.62 -0.86 3.80
N MET A 343 7.76 -0.91 3.11
CA MET A 343 8.08 -2.04 2.23
C MET A 343 8.35 -3.33 3.01
N GLU A 344 8.90 -3.25 4.21
CA GLU A 344 9.03 -4.40 5.13
C GLU A 344 7.65 -4.95 5.52
N LEU A 345 6.71 -4.07 5.84
CA LEU A 345 5.32 -4.46 6.15
C LEU A 345 4.63 -5.07 4.93
N VAL A 346 4.83 -4.51 3.73
CA VAL A 346 4.30 -5.06 2.47
C VAL A 346 4.78 -6.47 2.24
N GLU A 347 6.08 -6.73 2.35
CA GLU A 347 6.65 -8.08 2.21
C GLU A 347 6.04 -9.04 3.23
N LEU A 348 5.96 -8.64 4.50
CA LEU A 348 5.36 -9.44 5.56
C LEU A 348 3.90 -9.81 5.25
N ARG A 349 3.09 -8.86 4.78
CA ARG A 349 1.69 -9.10 4.42
C ARG A 349 1.54 -9.96 3.18
N CYS A 350 2.35 -9.71 2.16
CA CYS A 350 2.29 -10.45 0.90
C CYS A 350 2.65 -11.93 1.08
N HIS A 351 3.54 -12.28 1.99
CA HIS A 351 3.87 -13.68 2.29
C HIS A 351 2.76 -14.47 3.01
N SER A 352 1.64 -13.83 3.34
CA SER A 352 0.48 -14.53 3.93
C SER A 352 -0.35 -15.33 2.92
N HIS A 353 -0.23 -15.06 1.61
CA HIS A 353 -1.02 -15.71 0.58
C HIS A 353 -0.26 -15.82 -0.76
N PRO A 354 -0.29 -16.97 -1.47
CA PRO A 354 0.46 -17.15 -2.73
C PRO A 354 0.20 -16.07 -3.78
N GLN A 355 -1.07 -15.68 -3.97
CA GLN A 355 -1.41 -14.64 -4.95
C GLN A 355 -0.94 -13.24 -4.53
N MET A 356 -0.76 -13.00 -3.23
CA MET A 356 -0.15 -11.77 -2.75
C MET A 356 1.37 -11.76 -3.01
N VAL A 357 2.06 -12.91 -2.95
CA VAL A 357 3.46 -13.03 -3.37
C VAL A 357 3.61 -12.70 -4.87
N SER A 358 2.69 -13.18 -5.71
CA SER A 358 2.64 -12.79 -7.13
C SER A 358 2.43 -11.29 -7.31
N ALA A 359 1.54 -10.70 -6.52
CA ALA A 359 1.30 -9.26 -6.52
C ALA A 359 2.54 -8.44 -6.08
N LEU A 360 3.30 -8.93 -5.09
CA LEU A 360 4.57 -8.32 -4.69
C LEU A 360 5.59 -8.33 -5.85
N SER A 361 5.66 -9.44 -6.57
CA SER A 361 6.50 -9.52 -7.78
C SER A 361 6.05 -8.55 -8.87
N ALA A 362 4.74 -8.39 -9.06
CA ALA A 362 4.18 -7.41 -9.99
C ALA A 362 4.50 -5.96 -9.56
N LEU A 363 4.42 -5.65 -8.26
CA LEU A 363 4.81 -4.34 -7.74
C LEU A 363 6.23 -3.96 -8.14
N TYR A 364 7.17 -4.89 -8.02
CA TYR A 364 8.56 -4.64 -8.39
C TYR A 364 8.81 -4.56 -9.91
N ASN A 365 7.88 -4.97 -10.77
CA ASN A 365 7.94 -4.66 -12.20
C ASN A 365 7.74 -3.16 -12.48
N HIS A 366 7.18 -2.40 -11.51
CA HIS A 366 7.01 -0.96 -11.56
C HIS A 366 8.07 -0.20 -10.75
N VAL A 367 9.21 -0.82 -10.44
CA VAL A 367 10.26 -0.24 -9.57
C VAL A 367 10.81 1.09 -10.10
N ASP A 368 10.87 1.29 -11.41
CA ASP A 368 11.28 2.57 -12.04
C ASP A 368 10.38 3.75 -11.64
N TRP A 369 9.10 3.50 -11.48
CA TRP A 369 8.14 4.48 -11.02
C TRP A 369 8.17 4.62 -9.50
N LEU A 370 8.22 3.50 -8.77
CA LEU A 370 8.31 3.49 -7.31
C LEU A 370 9.54 4.26 -6.81
N GLU A 371 10.69 4.08 -7.45
CA GLU A 371 11.93 4.77 -7.09
C GLU A 371 11.80 6.29 -7.13
N LYS A 372 11.00 6.83 -8.07
CA LYS A 372 10.74 8.27 -8.16
C LYS A 372 9.86 8.79 -7.02
N CYS A 373 9.01 7.93 -6.46
CA CYS A 373 8.13 8.27 -5.34
C CYS A 373 8.82 8.09 -3.98
N ASP A 374 9.74 7.12 -3.90
CA ASP A 374 10.39 6.66 -2.67
C ASP A 374 11.39 7.68 -2.12
N PRO A 375 11.36 7.97 -0.80
CA PRO A 375 12.33 8.85 -0.16
C PRO A 375 13.77 8.37 -0.38
N ALA A 376 14.67 9.32 -0.63
CA ALA A 376 16.08 9.00 -0.88
C ALA A 376 16.81 8.51 0.39
N VAL A 377 16.31 8.87 1.56
CA VAL A 377 16.91 8.53 2.87
C VAL A 377 15.80 8.07 3.81
N LYS A 378 16.04 6.94 4.48
CA LYS A 378 15.20 6.35 5.53
C LYS A 378 16.09 5.97 6.73
N SER A 379 15.49 5.37 7.78
CA SER A 379 16.25 4.96 8.98
C SER A 379 17.18 3.79 8.71
N THR A 380 16.66 2.71 8.16
CA THR A 380 17.40 1.48 7.87
C THR A 380 16.71 0.66 6.79
N PHE A 381 17.38 -0.35 6.29
CA PHE A 381 16.86 -1.32 5.32
C PHE A 381 16.95 -2.72 5.94
N PHE A 382 15.83 -3.43 6.02
CA PHE A 382 15.81 -4.83 6.44
C PHE A 382 15.59 -5.75 5.24
N GLU A 383 16.54 -6.65 5.00
CA GLU A 383 16.39 -7.73 4.01
C GLU A 383 15.55 -8.85 4.63
N CYS A 384 14.21 -8.76 4.52
CA CYS A 384 13.29 -9.72 5.11
C CYS A 384 13.06 -10.96 4.24
N SER A 385 13.21 -10.82 2.92
CA SER A 385 12.94 -11.88 1.94
C SER A 385 13.86 -11.78 0.72
N ALA A 386 13.79 -12.75 -0.18
CA ALA A 386 14.52 -12.68 -1.45
C ALA A 386 14.07 -11.50 -2.31
N GLU A 387 12.80 -11.15 -2.23
CA GLU A 387 12.18 -10.05 -2.98
C GLU A 387 12.72 -8.68 -2.55
N SER A 388 13.27 -8.55 -1.34
CA SER A 388 13.92 -7.31 -0.87
C SER A 388 15.03 -6.84 -1.81
N ALA A 389 15.66 -7.75 -2.56
CA ALA A 389 16.66 -7.42 -3.58
C ALA A 389 16.10 -6.61 -4.77
N ARG A 390 14.79 -6.53 -4.91
CA ARG A 390 14.10 -5.78 -5.99
C ARG A 390 13.52 -4.44 -5.53
N ARG A 391 13.74 -4.05 -4.28
CA ARG A 391 13.22 -2.80 -3.72
C ARG A 391 13.81 -1.56 -4.40
N PRO A 392 13.09 -0.42 -4.33
CA PRO A 392 13.53 0.86 -4.90
C PRO A 392 14.94 1.28 -4.48
N GLU A 393 15.34 0.99 -3.25
CA GLU A 393 16.66 1.35 -2.71
C GLU A 393 17.80 0.63 -3.43
N VAL A 394 17.65 -0.67 -3.65
CA VAL A 394 18.63 -1.51 -4.35
C VAL A 394 18.70 -1.11 -5.82
N PHE A 395 17.55 -0.90 -6.44
CA PHE A 395 17.45 -0.42 -7.82
C PHE A 395 18.09 0.97 -8.00
N ARG A 396 17.81 1.91 -7.09
CA ARG A 396 18.42 3.25 -7.06
C ARG A 396 19.93 3.17 -6.96
N TYR A 397 20.44 2.27 -6.12
CA TYR A 397 21.88 2.06 -5.98
C TYR A 397 22.49 1.59 -7.29
N GLY A 398 21.95 0.55 -7.91
CA GLY A 398 22.43 0.03 -9.19
C GLY A 398 22.45 1.08 -10.31
N LYS A 399 21.47 1.99 -10.35
CA LYS A 399 21.42 3.10 -11.33
C LYS A 399 22.46 4.20 -11.09
N ARG A 400 23.15 4.22 -9.96
CA ARG A 400 23.98 5.34 -9.53
C ARG A 400 25.43 4.95 -9.28
N LEU A 401 25.88 3.80 -9.78
CA LEU A 401 27.23 3.26 -9.61
C LEU A 401 28.31 4.13 -10.26
N ASN A 402 28.01 4.82 -11.35
CA ASN A 402 28.87 5.75 -12.07
C ASN A 402 29.33 6.97 -11.24
N ARG A 403 28.81 7.16 -10.02
CA ARG A 403 29.27 8.20 -9.10
C ARG A 403 30.58 7.85 -8.43
N PHE A 404 30.93 6.56 -8.34
CA PHE A 404 32.12 6.10 -7.68
C PHE A 404 33.28 6.08 -8.70
N LEU A 405 34.12 7.10 -8.62
CA LEU A 405 35.31 7.21 -9.44
C LEU A 405 36.50 6.60 -8.70
N LEU A 406 36.93 5.43 -9.15
CA LEU A 406 37.98 4.64 -8.54
C LEU A 406 39.19 4.54 -9.47
N SER A 407 40.40 4.52 -8.89
CA SER A 407 41.66 4.36 -9.62
C SER A 407 42.67 3.60 -8.75
N GLY A 408 43.72 3.08 -9.38
CA GLY A 408 44.72 2.28 -8.67
C GLY A 408 44.19 0.91 -8.25
N ARG A 409 44.64 0.42 -7.12
CA ARG A 409 44.29 -0.90 -6.58
C ARG A 409 43.09 -0.82 -5.64
N VAL A 410 42.04 -1.58 -5.94
CA VAL A 410 40.77 -1.57 -5.21
C VAL A 410 40.51 -2.94 -4.60
N LEU A 411 40.29 -2.97 -3.28
CA LEU A 411 39.91 -4.18 -2.56
C LEU A 411 38.41 -4.21 -2.31
N ILE A 412 37.74 -5.27 -2.74
CA ILE A 412 36.33 -5.55 -2.44
C ILE A 412 36.28 -6.72 -1.45
N ARG A 413 35.70 -6.51 -0.26
CA ARG A 413 35.67 -7.52 0.79
C ARG A 413 34.44 -7.43 1.67
N PRO A 414 34.06 -8.49 2.43
CA PRO A 414 33.07 -8.35 3.50
C PRO A 414 33.51 -7.34 4.58
N ALA A 415 32.57 -6.61 5.19
CA ALA A 415 32.87 -5.64 6.26
C ALA A 415 33.59 -6.31 7.45
N LYS A 416 33.06 -7.46 7.93
CA LYS A 416 33.71 -8.31 8.94
C LYS A 416 34.55 -9.36 8.22
N TYR A 417 35.85 -9.10 8.15
CA TYR A 417 36.80 -9.92 7.46
C TYR A 417 38.00 -10.23 8.36
N ASN A 418 38.26 -11.50 8.60
CA ASN A 418 39.47 -11.95 9.34
C ASN A 418 40.32 -12.84 8.43
N LYS A 419 41.52 -12.32 8.08
CA LYS A 419 42.64 -13.05 7.51
C LYS A 419 42.55 -13.53 6.05
N SER A 420 42.82 -12.66 5.12
CA SER A 420 43.72 -12.97 4.00
C SER A 420 45.06 -12.30 4.31
N GLY A 421 46.15 -12.67 3.68
CA GLY A 421 47.40 -11.95 3.82
C GLY A 421 47.37 -10.51 3.28
N LEU A 422 46.25 -10.06 2.71
CA LEU A 422 46.04 -8.73 2.17
C LEU A 422 45.65 -7.76 3.28
N LYS A 423 46.27 -6.60 3.30
CA LYS A 423 45.97 -5.51 4.24
C LYS A 423 45.28 -4.39 3.49
N ASP A 424 44.28 -3.75 4.11
CA ASP A 424 43.61 -2.59 3.55
C ASP A 424 44.59 -1.49 3.11
N ALA A 425 45.68 -1.32 3.85
CA ALA A 425 46.76 -0.35 3.56
C ALA A 425 47.53 -0.62 2.24
N ASP A 426 47.40 -1.80 1.65
CA ASP A 426 48.04 -2.15 0.38
C ASP A 426 47.21 -1.73 -0.84
N PHE A 427 46.03 -1.12 -0.63
CA PHE A 427 45.07 -0.70 -1.65
C PHE A 427 44.76 0.79 -1.56
N ASP A 428 44.48 1.41 -2.70
CA ASP A 428 44.12 2.82 -2.78
C ASP A 428 42.66 3.05 -2.34
N HIS A 429 41.79 2.04 -2.55
CA HIS A 429 40.40 2.05 -2.12
C HIS A 429 39.95 0.73 -1.53
N VAL A 430 39.13 0.78 -0.50
CA VAL A 430 38.47 -0.38 0.12
C VAL A 430 36.97 -0.27 -0.02
N LEU A 431 36.36 -1.28 -0.64
CA LEU A 431 34.91 -1.39 -0.77
C LEU A 431 34.41 -2.57 0.06
N TYR A 432 33.28 -2.39 0.71
CA TYR A 432 32.57 -3.49 1.35
C TYR A 432 31.58 -4.13 0.39
N PHE A 433 31.47 -5.46 0.45
CA PHE A 433 30.50 -6.22 -0.30
C PHE A 433 29.37 -6.67 0.61
N LYS A 434 28.15 -6.19 0.35
CA LYS A 434 26.95 -6.54 1.14
C LYS A 434 25.76 -6.79 0.21
N PRO A 435 25.29 -8.04 0.04
CA PRO A 435 24.01 -8.29 -0.63
C PRO A 435 22.85 -7.57 0.11
N PRO A 436 21.82 -7.09 -0.61
CA PRO A 436 21.63 -7.14 -2.08
C PRO A 436 22.32 -6.01 -2.86
N PHE A 437 23.00 -5.06 -2.21
CA PHE A 437 23.55 -3.87 -2.87
C PHE A 437 24.78 -4.17 -3.75
N GLY A 438 25.70 -5.01 -3.30
CA GLY A 438 26.98 -5.26 -3.94
C GLY A 438 28.13 -4.50 -3.27
N ALA A 439 29.13 -4.08 -4.06
CA ALA A 439 30.31 -3.36 -3.57
C ALA A 439 30.02 -1.85 -3.41
N PHE A 440 30.38 -1.27 -2.27
CA PHE A 440 30.25 0.16 -1.97
C PHE A 440 31.45 0.64 -1.10
N PRO A 441 31.80 1.94 -1.13
CA PRO A 441 32.87 2.50 -0.30
C PRO A 441 32.68 2.19 1.18
N ALA A 442 33.75 1.71 1.84
CA ALA A 442 33.69 1.29 3.25
C ALA A 442 33.23 2.42 4.19
N GLU A 443 33.52 3.67 3.85
CA GLU A 443 33.12 4.87 4.59
C GLU A 443 31.60 5.09 4.65
N LEU A 444 30.84 4.41 3.78
CA LEU A 444 29.39 4.52 3.72
C LEU A 444 28.65 3.44 4.55
N GLU A 445 29.38 2.54 5.25
CA GLU A 445 28.78 1.39 5.95
C GLU A 445 27.65 1.80 6.91
N GLU A 446 27.82 2.91 7.64
CA GLU A 446 26.85 3.40 8.62
C GLU A 446 25.73 4.27 7.99
N ASN A 447 25.82 4.54 6.68
CA ASN A 447 24.85 5.39 5.99
C ASN A 447 23.77 4.55 5.33
N TYR A 448 22.55 5.07 5.34
CA TYR A 448 21.45 4.48 4.56
C TYR A 448 21.76 4.50 3.06
N PRO A 449 21.54 3.41 2.31
CA PRO A 449 20.95 2.13 2.74
C PRO A 449 21.97 1.07 3.19
N PHE A 450 23.27 1.37 3.28
CA PHE A 450 24.31 0.39 3.57
C PHE A 450 24.39 -0.02 5.04
N ASN A 451 23.79 0.77 5.96
CA ASN A 451 23.51 0.36 7.35
C ASN A 451 22.48 -0.78 7.45
N ALA A 452 22.12 -1.39 6.30
CA ALA A 452 21.17 -2.47 6.19
C ALA A 452 21.44 -3.63 7.12
N GLU A 453 20.37 -4.17 7.72
CA GLU A 453 20.37 -5.48 8.34
C GLU A 453 19.98 -6.53 7.30
N VAL A 454 20.91 -7.45 7.02
CA VAL A 454 20.80 -8.44 5.98
C VAL A 454 20.85 -9.86 6.53
N GLN A 455 20.29 -10.81 5.80
CA GLN A 455 20.32 -12.21 6.17
C GLN A 455 21.76 -12.72 6.30
N ASN A 456 22.00 -13.61 7.28
CA ASN A 456 23.33 -14.20 7.47
C ASN A 456 23.82 -14.96 6.23
N ARG A 457 22.91 -15.61 5.52
CA ARG A 457 23.14 -16.22 4.21
C ARG A 457 22.21 -15.54 3.21
N PRO A 458 22.74 -14.83 2.21
CA PRO A 458 21.91 -14.15 1.23
C PRO A 458 21.09 -15.17 0.43
N SER A 459 19.93 -14.76 -0.07
CA SER A 459 19.19 -15.52 -1.07
C SER A 459 19.97 -15.54 -2.40
N ALA A 460 19.62 -16.48 -3.28
CA ALA A 460 20.22 -16.53 -4.63
C ALA A 460 19.96 -15.23 -5.41
N LEU A 461 18.77 -14.65 -5.28
CA LEU A 461 18.42 -13.38 -5.93
C LEU A 461 19.23 -12.21 -5.35
N SER A 462 19.32 -12.12 -4.02
CA SER A 462 20.10 -11.09 -3.34
C SER A 462 21.58 -11.13 -3.73
N LEU A 463 22.18 -12.33 -3.77
CA LEU A 463 23.57 -12.49 -4.21
C LEU A 463 23.72 -12.10 -5.69
N LYS A 464 22.84 -12.59 -6.56
CA LYS A 464 22.89 -12.27 -8.00
C LYS A 464 22.84 -10.77 -8.24
N THR A 465 21.88 -10.06 -7.64
CA THR A 465 21.77 -8.60 -7.76
C THR A 465 23.02 -7.90 -7.25
N ALA A 466 23.59 -8.35 -6.12
CA ALA A 466 24.82 -7.78 -5.57
C ALA A 466 26.03 -7.97 -6.50
N LEU A 467 26.16 -9.13 -7.12
CA LEU A 467 27.24 -9.43 -8.06
C LEU A 467 27.09 -8.63 -9.38
N GLU A 468 25.86 -8.51 -9.91
CA GLU A 468 25.54 -7.68 -11.07
C GLU A 468 25.91 -6.20 -10.83
N ASN A 469 25.51 -5.64 -9.69
CA ASN A 469 25.88 -4.28 -9.30
C ASN A 469 27.40 -4.12 -9.14
N THR A 470 28.09 -5.12 -8.56
CA THR A 470 29.54 -5.09 -8.41
C THR A 470 30.25 -5.15 -9.76
N ALA A 471 29.81 -6.01 -10.66
CA ALA A 471 30.34 -6.10 -12.03
C ALA A 471 30.14 -4.79 -12.79
N ALA A 472 28.97 -4.17 -12.65
CA ALA A 472 28.69 -2.86 -13.25
C ALA A 472 29.62 -1.78 -12.69
N LEU A 473 29.85 -1.73 -11.36
CA LEU A 473 30.78 -0.78 -10.73
C LEU A 473 32.21 -0.95 -11.27
N ILE A 474 32.68 -2.19 -11.41
CA ILE A 474 34.02 -2.49 -11.98
C ILE A 474 34.14 -1.98 -13.42
N ARG A 475 33.10 -2.23 -14.25
CA ARG A 475 33.08 -1.77 -15.65
C ARG A 475 33.06 -0.25 -15.80
N GLU A 476 32.42 0.46 -14.86
CA GLU A 476 32.42 1.94 -14.84
C GLU A 476 33.82 2.51 -14.47
N ASN A 477 34.75 1.68 -13.92
CA ASN A 477 36.08 2.10 -13.47
C ASN A 477 37.21 1.29 -14.14
N PRO A 478 37.35 1.34 -15.49
CA PRO A 478 38.27 0.48 -16.25
C PRO A 478 39.77 0.76 -15.99
N ASN A 479 40.10 1.85 -15.33
CA ASN A 479 41.49 2.22 -14.98
C ASN A 479 41.91 1.76 -13.57
N ALA A 480 41.04 1.06 -12.85
CA ALA A 480 41.34 0.48 -11.53
C ALA A 480 41.53 -1.03 -11.62
N GLU A 481 42.41 -1.55 -10.75
CA GLU A 481 42.67 -2.98 -10.60
C GLU A 481 41.90 -3.52 -9.39
N PHE A 482 40.93 -4.40 -9.63
CA PHE A 482 40.05 -4.92 -8.58
C PHE A 482 40.51 -6.28 -8.07
N THR A 483 40.48 -6.45 -6.74
CA THR A 483 40.58 -7.72 -6.05
C THR A 483 39.33 -7.97 -5.22
N PHE A 484 38.60 -9.04 -5.49
CA PHE A 484 37.42 -9.44 -4.75
C PHE A 484 37.69 -10.59 -3.80
N ILE A 485 37.34 -10.43 -2.53
CA ILE A 485 37.49 -11.48 -1.51
C ILE A 485 36.16 -12.22 -1.32
N LYS A 486 36.12 -13.48 -1.75
CA LYS A 486 35.00 -14.39 -1.49
C LYS A 486 35.01 -14.81 -0.03
N GLY A 487 34.21 -14.14 0.82
CA GLY A 487 34.10 -14.40 2.26
C GLY A 487 33.34 -15.71 2.59
N LYS A 488 33.48 -16.24 3.82
CA LYS A 488 32.88 -17.52 4.28
C LYS A 488 31.36 -17.64 4.01
N ARG A 489 30.61 -16.55 4.12
CA ARG A 489 29.16 -16.56 3.83
C ARG A 489 28.82 -16.89 2.38
N LEU A 490 29.75 -16.64 1.46
CA LEU A 490 29.58 -16.87 0.03
C LEU A 490 30.10 -18.24 -0.42
N SER A 491 30.83 -18.98 0.43
CA SER A 491 31.42 -20.29 0.09
C SER A 491 30.36 -21.37 -0.21
N ALA A 492 29.14 -21.17 0.27
CA ALA A 492 28.04 -22.10 0.03
C ALA A 492 27.41 -21.97 -1.36
N PHE A 493 27.82 -20.96 -2.14
CA PHE A 493 27.36 -20.74 -3.51
C PHE A 493 28.38 -21.32 -4.50
N GLU A 494 27.87 -21.93 -5.57
CA GLU A 494 28.68 -22.47 -6.66
C GLU A 494 29.52 -21.38 -7.31
N ASP A 495 30.68 -21.74 -7.84
CA ASP A 495 31.58 -20.81 -8.51
C ASP A 495 30.95 -20.20 -9.77
N SER A 496 29.98 -20.87 -10.38
CA SER A 496 29.17 -20.37 -11.49
C SER A 496 28.50 -18.99 -11.22
N TYR A 497 28.18 -18.68 -9.97
CA TYR A 497 27.67 -17.34 -9.62
C TYR A 497 28.71 -16.24 -9.80
N PHE A 498 29.99 -16.57 -9.78
CA PHE A 498 31.11 -15.61 -9.80
C PHE A 498 31.86 -15.58 -11.14
N GLU A 499 31.43 -16.33 -12.15
CA GLU A 499 32.10 -16.40 -13.46
C GLU A 499 32.29 -15.03 -14.10
N GLU A 500 31.22 -14.22 -14.15
CA GLU A 500 31.27 -12.87 -14.71
C GLU A 500 32.27 -11.96 -13.97
N LEU A 501 32.33 -12.06 -12.64
CA LEU A 501 33.30 -11.31 -11.84
C LEU A 501 34.73 -11.79 -12.08
N ALA A 502 34.95 -13.10 -12.21
CA ALA A 502 36.25 -13.68 -12.46
C ALA A 502 36.87 -13.28 -13.81
N GLU A 503 36.05 -12.88 -14.77
CA GLU A 503 36.52 -12.34 -16.06
C GLU A 503 37.06 -10.91 -15.97
N ILE A 504 36.64 -10.13 -14.94
CA ILE A 504 36.91 -8.68 -14.85
C ILE A 504 37.68 -8.26 -13.59
N CYS A 505 37.90 -9.16 -12.63
CA CYS A 505 38.69 -8.89 -11.43
C CYS A 505 39.34 -10.17 -10.87
N LEU A 506 40.40 -9.99 -10.03
CA LEU A 506 41.00 -11.10 -9.31
C LEU A 506 40.07 -11.53 -8.16
N ILE A 507 39.74 -12.83 -8.07
CA ILE A 507 38.97 -13.40 -6.95
C ILE A 507 39.90 -14.21 -6.05
N GLU A 508 39.93 -13.86 -4.76
CA GLU A 508 40.63 -14.60 -3.73
C GLU A 508 39.67 -15.25 -2.73
N ASN A 509 39.93 -16.50 -2.36
CA ASN A 509 39.16 -17.22 -1.34
C ASN A 509 39.77 -16.97 0.04
N SER A 510 39.00 -16.49 1.00
CA SER A 510 39.47 -16.26 2.37
C SER A 510 39.60 -17.55 3.19
N PHE A 511 39.36 -18.74 2.59
CA PHE A 511 39.19 -20.03 3.29
C PHE A 511 40.41 -20.92 3.24
N ASP A 512 41.38 -20.69 2.36
CA ASP A 512 42.45 -21.64 2.08
C ASP A 512 43.52 -21.74 3.19
N LYS A 513 43.34 -21.13 4.39
CA LYS A 513 44.22 -21.26 5.55
C LYS A 513 43.49 -21.23 6.89
N ILE A 514 42.51 -22.12 7.12
CA ILE A 514 42.19 -22.57 8.48
C ILE A 514 42.44 -24.07 8.50
N VAL A 515 43.70 -24.42 8.76
CA VAL A 515 44.07 -25.70 9.35
C VAL A 515 43.42 -25.72 10.74
N ASP A 516 42.66 -26.77 11.01
CA ASP A 516 42.05 -27.10 12.29
C ASP A 516 43.04 -26.88 13.46
N GLU A 517 42.90 -25.79 14.18
CA GLU A 517 43.36 -25.66 15.56
C GLU A 517 42.27 -24.89 16.32
N ASN A 518 41.61 -25.59 17.23
CA ASN A 518 40.65 -25.13 18.23
C ASN A 518 39.14 -25.22 17.87
N VAL A 519 38.65 -26.42 17.61
CA VAL A 519 37.22 -26.77 17.82
C VAL A 519 37.01 -27.40 19.20
N ASP A 520 38.10 -27.83 19.91
CA ASP A 520 37.97 -28.55 21.18
C ASP A 520 37.98 -27.66 22.45
N GLU A 521 38.25 -26.34 22.35
CA GLU A 521 38.31 -25.49 23.55
C GLU A 521 36.99 -24.75 23.90
N LEU A 522 35.97 -24.77 23.03
CA LEU A 522 34.66 -24.11 23.30
C LEU A 522 33.55 -25.09 23.71
N ALA A 523 33.83 -26.38 23.72
CA ALA A 523 32.87 -27.39 24.19
C ALA A 523 32.97 -27.63 25.72
N ASP A 524 34.10 -27.31 26.35
CA ASP A 524 34.32 -27.56 27.79
C ASP A 524 33.92 -26.39 28.72
N GLU A 525 33.68 -25.18 28.20
CA GLU A 525 33.29 -24.03 29.04
C GLU A 525 31.76 -23.93 29.30
N PHE A 526 30.91 -24.75 28.68
CA PHE A 526 29.46 -24.70 28.88
C PHE A 526 28.87 -25.83 29.71
N VAL A 527 29.70 -26.69 30.32
CA VAL A 527 29.22 -27.85 31.09
C VAL A 527 29.27 -27.66 32.62
N ASP A 528 29.94 -26.63 33.16
CA ASP A 528 30.21 -26.56 34.61
C ASP A 528 29.51 -25.46 35.42
N GLU A 529 28.49 -24.76 34.90
CA GLU A 529 27.79 -23.74 35.69
C GLU A 529 26.30 -24.03 36.01
N ASN A 530 25.76 -25.23 35.78
CA ASN A 530 24.39 -25.56 36.14
C ASN A 530 24.24 -26.89 36.96
N ALA A 531 25.10 -27.10 37.92
CA ALA A 531 24.90 -28.16 38.95
C ALA A 531 24.85 -27.51 40.33
N GLY A 532 23.67 -27.07 40.76
CA GLY A 532 23.46 -26.73 42.16
C GLY A 532 22.52 -25.58 42.44
N GLU A 533 21.24 -25.76 42.21
CA GLU A 533 20.20 -25.14 43.06
C GLU A 533 18.94 -25.99 42.99
N THR A 534 18.78 -26.83 44.01
CA THR A 534 17.54 -27.52 44.38
C THR A 534 16.63 -26.50 45.06
N PHE A 535 15.44 -26.30 44.53
CA PHE A 535 14.35 -25.62 45.26
C PHE A 535 13.55 -26.66 46.06
N ASP A 536 13.50 -26.45 47.38
CA ASP A 536 12.44 -26.92 48.29
C ASP A 536 11.17 -26.08 48.11
#